data_8ce1b383027204c037d7911be69fd10f
#
_entry.id   8ce1b383027204c037d7911be69fd10f
#
_cell.length_a   1.000
_cell.length_b   1.000
_cell.length_c   1.000
_cell.angle_alpha   90.00
_cell.angle_beta   90.00
_cell.angle_gamma   90.00
#
_symmetry.space_group_name_H-M   'P 1'
#
loop_
_entity.id
_entity.type
_entity.pdbx_description
1 polymer ?
#
loop_
_entity_poly.entity_id
_entity_poly.type
_entity_poly.pdbx_seq_one_letter_code
_entity_poly.pdbx_strand_id
1 'polypeptide(L)'
;RPNLTLLARTRAVRLRFSATTAVGVDAIGPGGPVSLSADRIVLCAGAIQSAHLLMLSGVGEEEVLRSAGVKVLMALPVGMGCSDHPEWVMPTNWAVAVDRPVLEVLLSTHDGIEIRPYTGGFVAMTGDGTAGHRDWPHIGVALMQPRARGRITLVSSDPQIPVRIEHRYDSEPADVAALRQGSALAHELCGAATRIGPAVWATSQHLCGSAPMGTDDDPRAVVDPRCRVRGIENLWVIDGSVLPSI
;
A
#
# COMPACT_ATOMS: atom_id res chain seq x y z
N ARG A 1 -9.23 11.94 -25.87
CA ARG A 1 -10.64 12.36 -25.84
C ARG A 1 -10.67 13.87 -25.67
N PRO A 2 -11.53 14.62 -26.38
CA PRO A 2 -11.53 16.10 -26.35
C PRO A 2 -11.93 16.70 -24.99
N ASN A 3 -12.56 15.91 -24.13
CA ASN A 3 -13.01 16.30 -22.80
C ASN A 3 -12.07 15.80 -21.67
N LEU A 4 -10.84 15.37 -22.00
CA LEU A 4 -9.85 14.92 -21.03
C LEU A 4 -8.63 15.84 -21.07
N THR A 5 -8.29 16.40 -19.89
CA THR A 5 -7.04 17.14 -19.68
C THR A 5 -6.12 16.36 -18.76
N LEU A 6 -4.91 16.04 -19.21
CA LEU A 6 -3.88 15.39 -18.42
C LEU A 6 -2.81 16.39 -17.98
N LEU A 7 -2.65 16.55 -16.69
CA LEU A 7 -1.58 17.35 -16.11
C LEU A 7 -0.44 16.45 -15.66
N ALA A 8 0.43 16.07 -16.59
CA ALA A 8 1.59 15.25 -16.30
C ALA A 8 2.59 15.98 -15.41
N ARG A 9 3.39 15.24 -14.62
CA ARG A 9 4.40 15.78 -13.69
C ARG A 9 3.82 16.79 -12.69
N THR A 10 2.55 16.62 -12.32
CA THR A 10 1.82 17.48 -11.38
C THR A 10 1.38 16.65 -10.19
N ARG A 11 1.88 16.99 -9.00
CA ARG A 11 1.60 16.29 -7.75
C ARG A 11 0.54 17.05 -6.96
N ALA A 12 -0.60 16.40 -6.68
CA ALA A 12 -1.57 16.89 -5.72
C ALA A 12 -0.96 16.90 -4.30
N VAL A 13 -1.12 18.00 -3.59
CA VAL A 13 -0.52 18.21 -2.27
C VAL A 13 -1.55 18.49 -1.17
N ARG A 14 -2.75 18.96 -1.54
CA ARG A 14 -3.83 19.24 -0.60
C ARG A 14 -5.18 19.32 -1.29
N LEU A 15 -6.22 18.85 -0.62
CA LEU A 15 -7.60 19.10 -1.00
C LEU A 15 -8.06 20.45 -0.41
N ARG A 16 -8.88 21.16 -1.16
CA ARG A 16 -9.50 22.42 -0.69
C ARG A 16 -10.96 22.19 -0.34
N PHE A 17 -11.37 22.77 0.76
CA PHE A 17 -12.73 22.63 1.29
C PHE A 17 -13.41 23.99 1.52
N SER A 18 -14.72 24.02 1.34
CA SER A 18 -15.63 25.04 1.84
C SER A 18 -16.53 24.34 2.87
N ALA A 19 -16.32 24.62 4.15
CA ALA A 19 -16.84 23.79 5.24
C ALA A 19 -16.46 22.31 5.02
N THR A 20 -17.44 21.42 4.89
CA THR A 20 -17.22 19.97 4.63
C THR A 20 -17.36 19.58 3.14
N THR A 21 -17.51 20.56 2.24
CA THR A 21 -17.62 20.30 0.80
C THR A 21 -16.25 20.44 0.13
N ALA A 22 -15.77 19.40 -0.56
CA ALA A 22 -14.57 19.47 -1.37
C ALA A 22 -14.81 20.33 -2.63
N VAL A 23 -13.95 21.35 -2.85
CA VAL A 23 -14.13 22.35 -3.91
C VAL A 23 -12.92 22.45 -4.84
N GLY A 24 -11.84 21.73 -4.58
CA GLY A 24 -10.65 21.78 -5.42
C GLY A 24 -9.46 21.04 -4.85
N VAL A 25 -8.37 21.11 -5.60
CA VAL A 25 -7.08 20.48 -5.27
C VAL A 25 -5.96 21.49 -5.49
N ASP A 26 -5.06 21.61 -4.52
CA ASP A 26 -3.79 22.29 -4.68
C ASP A 26 -2.74 21.26 -5.11
N ALA A 27 -1.93 21.63 -6.11
CA ALA A 27 -0.92 20.78 -6.69
C ALA A 27 0.38 21.56 -7.00
N ILE A 28 1.45 20.84 -7.24
CA ILE A 28 2.74 21.39 -7.69
C ILE A 28 3.06 20.76 -9.04
N GLY A 29 3.11 21.59 -10.07
CA GLY A 29 3.48 21.20 -11.42
C GLY A 29 4.86 21.74 -11.83
N PRO A 30 5.29 21.51 -13.08
CA PRO A 30 6.57 22.00 -13.59
C PRO A 30 6.71 23.54 -13.55
N GLY A 31 5.59 24.26 -13.61
CA GLY A 31 5.54 25.72 -13.51
C GLY A 31 5.36 26.27 -12.08
N GLY A 32 5.41 25.40 -11.06
CA GLY A 32 5.17 25.77 -9.67
C GLY A 32 3.77 25.39 -9.15
N PRO A 33 3.31 26.03 -8.06
CA PRO A 33 2.02 25.76 -7.48
C PRO A 33 0.85 26.06 -8.42
N VAL A 34 -0.17 25.22 -8.41
CA VAL A 34 -1.42 25.38 -9.17
C VAL A 34 -2.61 24.97 -8.30
N SER A 35 -3.69 25.73 -8.37
CA SER A 35 -4.95 25.41 -7.71
C SER A 35 -6.03 25.11 -8.76
N LEU A 36 -6.65 23.97 -8.64
CA LEU A 36 -7.71 23.49 -9.53
C LEU A 36 -9.03 23.48 -8.77
N SER A 37 -10.09 24.01 -9.34
CA SER A 37 -11.44 23.92 -8.80
C SER A 37 -12.24 22.84 -9.50
N ALA A 38 -13.08 22.12 -8.76
CA ALA A 38 -13.89 21.04 -9.29
C ALA A 38 -15.16 20.85 -8.43
N ASP A 39 -16.25 20.42 -9.07
CA ASP A 39 -17.51 20.07 -8.40
C ASP A 39 -17.49 18.61 -7.90
N ARG A 40 -16.56 17.80 -8.36
CA ARG A 40 -16.37 16.41 -7.93
C ARG A 40 -14.89 16.07 -7.94
N ILE A 41 -14.42 15.46 -6.89
CA ILE A 41 -13.02 15.04 -6.73
C ILE A 41 -12.98 13.55 -6.44
N VAL A 42 -12.19 12.82 -7.23
CA VAL A 42 -11.97 11.38 -7.05
C VAL A 42 -10.50 11.14 -6.81
N LEU A 43 -10.16 10.54 -5.67
CA LEU A 43 -8.81 10.12 -5.37
C LEU A 43 -8.58 8.72 -5.92
N CYS A 44 -7.54 8.56 -6.74
CA CYS A 44 -7.08 7.30 -7.32
C CYS A 44 -5.54 7.21 -7.25
N ALA A 45 -4.96 7.67 -6.15
CA ALA A 45 -3.51 7.75 -5.98
C ALA A 45 -2.91 6.49 -5.33
N GLY A 46 -3.71 5.45 -5.11
CA GLY A 46 -3.34 4.20 -4.47
C GLY A 46 -3.36 4.28 -2.94
N ALA A 47 -3.22 3.11 -2.31
CA ALA A 47 -3.44 2.96 -0.86
C ALA A 47 -2.57 3.89 0.01
N ILE A 48 -1.38 4.23 -0.42
CA ILE A 48 -0.48 5.10 0.34
C ILE A 48 -0.79 6.58 0.09
N GLN A 49 -0.84 6.99 -1.18
CA GLN A 49 -0.91 8.42 -1.49
C GLN A 49 -2.32 9.00 -1.34
N SER A 50 -3.38 8.21 -1.53
CA SER A 50 -4.75 8.66 -1.23
C SER A 50 -4.94 8.91 0.26
N ALA A 51 -4.46 8.01 1.12
CA ALA A 51 -4.46 8.20 2.57
C ALA A 51 -3.60 9.42 2.98
N HIS A 52 -2.41 9.56 2.39
CA HIS A 52 -1.52 10.71 2.65
C HIS A 52 -2.22 12.03 2.30
N LEU A 53 -2.85 12.13 1.13
CA LEU A 53 -3.54 13.34 0.69
C LEU A 53 -4.76 13.67 1.57
N LEU A 54 -5.53 12.68 1.99
CA LEU A 54 -6.61 12.85 2.96
C LEU A 54 -6.07 13.44 4.27
N MET A 55 -5.05 12.84 4.86
CA MET A 55 -4.46 13.28 6.13
C MET A 55 -3.84 14.69 6.02
N LEU A 56 -3.09 15.00 4.96
CA LEU A 56 -2.56 16.34 4.71
C LEU A 56 -3.66 17.40 4.62
N SER A 57 -4.87 16.97 4.23
CA SER A 57 -6.03 17.86 4.03
C SER A 57 -6.93 17.94 5.26
N GLY A 58 -6.53 17.33 6.38
CA GLY A 58 -7.27 17.38 7.64
C GLY A 58 -8.32 16.28 7.81
N VAL A 59 -8.31 15.25 6.97
CA VAL A 59 -9.21 14.10 7.06
C VAL A 59 -8.39 12.90 7.54
N GLY A 60 -8.61 12.45 8.78
CA GLY A 60 -7.83 11.37 9.36
C GLY A 60 -8.04 11.23 10.86
N GLU A 61 -7.27 10.36 11.47
CA GLU A 61 -7.28 10.15 12.92
C GLU A 61 -6.78 11.41 13.63
N GLU A 62 -7.52 11.86 14.62
CA GLU A 62 -7.37 13.19 15.23
C GLU A 62 -6.00 13.41 15.86
N GLU A 63 -5.50 12.40 16.61
CA GLU A 63 -4.21 12.48 17.29
C GLU A 63 -3.05 12.50 16.28
N VAL A 64 -3.15 11.69 15.21
CA VAL A 64 -2.16 11.64 14.13
C VAL A 64 -2.07 12.99 13.43
N LEU A 65 -3.23 13.59 13.08
CA LEU A 65 -3.26 14.88 12.41
C LEU A 65 -2.69 16.01 13.27
N ARG A 66 -3.09 16.06 14.55
CA ARG A 66 -2.58 17.08 15.49
C ARG A 66 -1.07 16.95 15.72
N SER A 67 -0.58 15.72 15.89
CA SER A 67 0.85 15.45 16.07
C SER A 67 1.68 15.86 14.85
N ALA A 68 1.11 15.77 13.65
CA ALA A 68 1.74 16.22 12.41
C ALA A 68 1.57 17.72 12.12
N GLY A 69 0.89 18.48 13.00
CA GLY A 69 0.63 19.91 12.81
C GLY A 69 -0.47 20.22 11.79
N VAL A 70 -1.37 19.27 11.53
CA VAL A 70 -2.50 19.45 10.61
C VAL A 70 -3.78 19.73 11.39
N LYS A 71 -4.52 20.77 10.96
CA LYS A 71 -5.84 21.08 11.54
C LYS A 71 -6.84 20.00 11.14
N VAL A 72 -7.53 19.43 12.13
CA VAL A 72 -8.58 18.42 11.89
C VAL A 72 -9.80 19.08 11.25
N LEU A 73 -10.19 18.59 10.09
CA LEU A 73 -11.45 18.90 9.41
C LEU A 73 -12.50 17.82 9.72
N MET A 74 -12.10 16.55 9.55
CA MET A 74 -12.99 15.40 9.76
C MET A 74 -12.18 14.26 10.40
N ALA A 75 -12.62 13.82 11.57
CA ALA A 75 -12.01 12.67 12.26
C ALA A 75 -12.54 11.37 11.65
N LEU A 76 -11.68 10.67 10.92
CA LEU A 76 -11.94 9.37 10.29
C LEU A 76 -10.70 8.48 10.46
N PRO A 77 -10.85 7.14 10.51
CA PRO A 77 -9.74 6.21 10.75
C PRO A 77 -8.84 5.98 9.51
N VAL A 78 -8.49 7.06 8.79
CA VAL A 78 -7.62 6.99 7.61
C VAL A 78 -6.25 6.45 8.00
N GLY A 79 -5.77 5.47 7.26
CA GLY A 79 -4.49 4.81 7.50
C GLY A 79 -4.52 3.73 8.57
N MET A 80 -5.66 3.51 9.24
CA MET A 80 -5.76 2.52 10.32
C MET A 80 -6.22 1.17 9.79
N GLY A 81 -5.57 0.09 10.25
CA GLY A 81 -5.98 -1.29 9.94
C GLY A 81 -5.70 -1.74 8.50
N CYS A 82 -4.76 -1.11 7.80
CA CYS A 82 -4.39 -1.53 6.45
C CYS A 82 -3.77 -2.94 6.41
N SER A 83 -3.92 -3.62 5.28
CA SER A 83 -3.44 -4.98 5.05
C SER A 83 -2.53 -5.03 3.83
N ASP A 84 -1.60 -5.97 3.84
CA ASP A 84 -0.72 -6.32 2.72
C ASP A 84 -0.31 -7.78 2.89
N HIS A 85 0.05 -8.49 1.81
CA HIS A 85 0.57 -9.85 1.95
C HIS A 85 1.98 -9.81 2.55
N PRO A 86 2.17 -10.32 3.79
CA PRO A 86 3.51 -10.51 4.33
C PRO A 86 4.23 -11.60 3.53
N GLU A 87 5.47 -11.33 3.19
CA GLU A 87 6.30 -12.24 2.43
C GLU A 87 7.64 -12.47 3.13
N TRP A 88 8.08 -13.71 3.20
CA TRP A 88 9.46 -14.09 3.53
C TRP A 88 10.24 -14.31 2.26
N VAL A 89 11.27 -13.51 2.05
CA VAL A 89 12.21 -13.64 0.94
C VAL A 89 13.45 -14.35 1.42
N MET A 90 13.79 -15.46 0.77
CA MET A 90 14.91 -16.33 1.11
C MET A 90 15.85 -16.44 -0.10
N PRO A 91 17.07 -15.90 -0.03
CA PRO A 91 18.03 -15.97 -1.14
C PRO A 91 18.41 -17.41 -1.46
N THR A 92 18.65 -17.69 -2.75
CA THR A 92 19.07 -19.01 -3.23
C THR A 92 20.41 -18.95 -3.94
N ASN A 93 21.01 -20.13 -4.17
CA ASN A 93 22.22 -20.28 -4.99
C ASN A 93 21.93 -20.53 -6.48
N TRP A 94 20.72 -20.22 -6.93
CA TRP A 94 20.35 -20.38 -8.34
C TRP A 94 21.13 -19.41 -9.24
N ALA A 95 21.34 -19.82 -10.48
CA ALA A 95 21.84 -18.90 -11.50
C ALA A 95 20.75 -17.88 -11.89
N VAL A 96 21.16 -16.64 -12.11
CA VAL A 96 20.24 -15.61 -12.63
C VAL A 96 19.82 -15.98 -14.05
N ALA A 97 18.52 -16.02 -14.31
CA ALA A 97 17.97 -16.21 -15.64
C ALA A 97 17.89 -14.85 -16.37
N VAL A 98 18.50 -14.76 -17.56
CA VAL A 98 18.59 -13.49 -18.31
C VAL A 98 17.62 -13.40 -19.49
N ASP A 99 17.12 -14.54 -20.00
CA ASP A 99 16.33 -14.59 -21.23
C ASP A 99 14.87 -15.04 -21.01
N ARG A 100 14.37 -14.92 -19.79
CA ARG A 100 13.01 -15.32 -19.43
C ARG A 100 12.48 -14.50 -18.26
N PRO A 101 11.15 -14.50 -18.01
CA PRO A 101 10.56 -13.81 -16.88
C PRO A 101 11.19 -14.20 -15.54
N VAL A 102 11.36 -13.24 -14.66
CA VAL A 102 11.93 -13.45 -13.32
C VAL A 102 11.07 -14.40 -12.48
N LEU A 103 9.76 -14.39 -12.69
CA LEU A 103 8.78 -15.29 -12.08
C LEU A 103 7.99 -15.97 -13.20
N GLU A 104 8.20 -17.27 -13.41
CA GLU A 104 7.52 -18.06 -14.46
C GLU A 104 6.43 -18.95 -13.90
N VAL A 105 6.58 -19.39 -12.67
CA VAL A 105 5.63 -20.27 -11.98
C VAL A 105 5.45 -19.81 -10.53
N LEU A 106 4.30 -20.12 -9.99
CA LEU A 106 4.04 -20.00 -8.56
C LEU A 106 3.25 -21.20 -8.09
N LEU A 107 3.40 -21.56 -6.85
CA LEU A 107 2.59 -22.57 -6.18
C LEU A 107 1.67 -21.87 -5.19
N SER A 108 0.35 -22.05 -5.37
CA SER A 108 -0.66 -21.65 -4.38
C SER A 108 -1.12 -22.88 -3.62
N THR A 109 -1.10 -22.82 -2.30
CA THR A 109 -1.61 -23.88 -1.43
C THR A 109 -3.05 -23.58 -1.03
N HIS A 110 -3.78 -24.62 -0.58
CA HIS A 110 -5.18 -24.47 -0.18
C HIS A 110 -5.37 -23.56 1.07
N ASP A 111 -4.36 -23.47 1.92
CA ASP A 111 -4.32 -22.66 3.14
C ASP A 111 -3.78 -21.24 2.91
N GLY A 112 -3.71 -20.80 1.65
CA GLY A 112 -3.44 -19.40 1.29
C GLY A 112 -1.98 -19.01 1.35
N ILE A 113 -1.05 -19.96 1.23
CA ILE A 113 0.37 -19.67 1.03
C ILE A 113 0.68 -19.67 -0.47
N GLU A 114 1.45 -18.71 -0.93
CA GLU A 114 2.08 -18.72 -2.24
C GLU A 114 3.59 -18.87 -2.10
N ILE A 115 4.15 -19.81 -2.89
CA ILE A 115 5.59 -19.99 -3.03
C ILE A 115 5.99 -19.50 -4.42
N ARG A 116 6.89 -18.53 -4.47
CA ARG A 116 7.27 -17.77 -5.66
C ARG A 116 8.77 -17.93 -5.90
N PRO A 117 9.21 -18.84 -6.79
CA PRO A 117 10.62 -19.02 -7.14
C PRO A 117 11.09 -17.95 -8.14
N TYR A 118 11.67 -16.89 -7.64
CA TYR A 118 12.22 -15.81 -8.47
C TYR A 118 13.62 -16.18 -8.98
N THR A 119 13.78 -16.22 -10.30
CA THR A 119 15.05 -16.55 -10.98
C THR A 119 15.96 -15.34 -11.20
N GLY A 120 15.56 -14.18 -10.72
CA GLY A 120 16.32 -12.93 -10.69
C GLY A 120 16.00 -12.16 -9.42
N GLY A 121 16.69 -11.04 -9.23
CA GLY A 121 16.45 -10.19 -8.09
C GLY A 121 15.40 -9.10 -8.35
N PHE A 122 15.22 -8.27 -7.34
CA PHE A 122 14.19 -7.22 -7.32
C PHE A 122 14.43 -6.15 -8.40
N VAL A 123 15.70 -5.81 -8.68
CA VAL A 123 16.07 -4.85 -9.73
C VAL A 123 15.64 -5.32 -11.11
N ALA A 124 15.86 -6.62 -11.41
CA ALA A 124 15.41 -7.21 -12.67
C ALA A 124 13.88 -7.16 -12.84
N MET A 125 13.14 -7.24 -11.74
CA MET A 125 11.68 -7.23 -11.74
C MET A 125 11.08 -5.81 -11.77
N THR A 126 11.64 -4.86 -11.02
CA THR A 126 11.09 -3.50 -10.87
C THR A 126 11.79 -2.45 -11.73
N GLY A 127 12.99 -2.73 -12.22
CA GLY A 127 13.84 -1.76 -12.90
C GLY A 127 14.43 -0.68 -11.98
N ASP A 128 14.21 -0.78 -10.68
CA ASP A 128 14.66 0.21 -9.69
C ASP A 128 15.89 -0.29 -8.92
N GLY A 129 17.07 0.17 -9.36
CA GLY A 129 18.34 -0.10 -8.68
C GLY A 129 18.57 0.70 -7.39
N THR A 130 17.65 1.58 -6.99
CA THR A 130 17.84 2.49 -5.84
C THR A 130 17.57 1.81 -4.48
N ALA A 131 16.94 0.66 -4.46
CA ALA A 131 16.47 0.01 -3.23
C ALA A 131 17.58 -0.62 -2.36
N GLY A 132 18.86 -0.56 -2.75
CA GLY A 132 19.98 -1.07 -1.96
C GLY A 132 19.95 -2.59 -1.69
N HIS A 133 18.99 -3.30 -2.24
CA HIS A 133 18.86 -4.75 -2.12
C HIS A 133 19.78 -5.43 -3.12
N ARG A 134 20.45 -6.50 -2.66
CA ARG A 134 21.22 -7.34 -3.59
C ARG A 134 20.27 -7.99 -4.58
N ASP A 135 20.60 -7.90 -5.87
CA ASP A 135 19.84 -8.49 -6.95
C ASP A 135 20.21 -9.97 -7.10
N TRP A 136 19.57 -10.85 -6.33
CA TRP A 136 19.83 -12.29 -6.36
C TRP A 136 18.54 -13.10 -6.55
N PRO A 137 18.62 -14.30 -7.13
CA PRO A 137 17.50 -15.24 -7.14
C PRO A 137 17.08 -15.60 -5.72
N HIS A 138 15.78 -15.74 -5.51
CA HIS A 138 15.22 -16.01 -4.18
C HIS A 138 13.91 -16.76 -4.27
N ILE A 139 13.49 -17.31 -3.14
CA ILE A 139 12.15 -17.83 -2.96
C ILE A 139 11.37 -16.86 -2.09
N GLY A 140 10.24 -16.40 -2.62
CA GLY A 140 9.22 -15.70 -1.84
C GLY A 140 8.23 -16.70 -1.27
N VAL A 141 7.90 -16.57 0.01
CA VAL A 141 6.79 -17.27 0.66
C VAL A 141 5.84 -16.23 1.19
N ALA A 142 4.68 -16.09 0.55
CA ALA A 142 3.71 -15.05 0.86
C ALA A 142 2.44 -15.64 1.46
N LEU A 143 1.88 -14.99 2.47
CA LEU A 143 0.57 -15.31 3.04
C LEU A 143 -0.50 -14.43 2.41
N MET A 144 -1.46 -15.05 1.69
CA MET A 144 -2.44 -14.34 0.89
C MET A 144 -3.62 -13.79 1.68
N GLN A 145 -3.90 -14.33 2.86
CA GLN A 145 -4.99 -13.87 3.74
C GLN A 145 -4.48 -13.62 5.17
N PRO A 146 -3.66 -12.57 5.37
CA PRO A 146 -3.11 -12.28 6.69
C PRO A 146 -4.18 -11.74 7.64
N ARG A 147 -4.02 -12.05 8.93
CA ARG A 147 -4.79 -11.46 10.04
C ARG A 147 -4.15 -10.17 10.53
N ALA A 148 -2.84 -10.05 10.41
CA ALA A 148 -2.08 -8.86 10.80
C ALA A 148 -2.64 -7.61 10.11
N ARG A 149 -2.71 -6.53 10.89
CA ARG A 149 -3.15 -5.21 10.39
C ARG A 149 -2.11 -4.17 10.75
N GLY A 150 -1.67 -3.48 9.71
CA GLY A 150 -0.75 -2.37 9.81
C GLY A 150 -1.43 -1.01 9.93
N ARG A 151 -0.63 0.03 9.84
CA ARG A 151 -1.12 1.40 9.79
C ARG A 151 -0.21 2.30 8.98
N ILE A 152 -0.81 3.36 8.45
CA ILE A 152 -0.13 4.50 7.82
C ILE A 152 -0.38 5.72 8.69
N THR A 153 0.67 6.44 9.07
CA THR A 153 0.56 7.65 9.88
C THR A 153 1.23 8.84 9.20
N LEU A 154 0.58 9.99 9.27
CA LEU A 154 1.17 11.26 8.87
C LEU A 154 2.21 11.67 9.91
N VAL A 155 3.40 12.06 9.48
CA VAL A 155 4.49 12.49 10.38
C VAL A 155 4.83 13.98 10.26
N SER A 156 4.33 14.65 9.23
CA SER A 156 4.55 16.07 8.98
C SER A 156 3.41 16.65 8.13
N SER A 157 3.16 17.94 8.29
CA SER A 157 2.27 18.70 7.40
C SER A 157 2.92 19.09 6.06
N ASP A 158 4.23 18.85 5.89
CA ASP A 158 4.94 19.00 4.63
C ASP A 158 4.60 17.84 3.68
N PRO A 159 4.00 18.11 2.51
CA PRO A 159 3.63 17.07 1.55
C PRO A 159 4.83 16.33 0.93
N GLN A 160 6.05 16.84 1.08
CA GLN A 160 7.26 16.17 0.61
C GLN A 160 7.75 15.07 1.56
N ILE A 161 7.38 15.14 2.82
CA ILE A 161 7.74 14.13 3.82
C ILE A 161 6.79 12.93 3.68
N PRO A 162 7.33 11.73 3.43
CA PRO A 162 6.50 10.54 3.28
C PRO A 162 5.82 10.16 4.60
N VAL A 163 4.71 9.45 4.51
CA VAL A 163 4.03 8.82 5.64
C VAL A 163 4.90 7.71 6.24
N ARG A 164 4.69 7.42 7.52
CA ARG A 164 5.24 6.22 8.16
C ARG A 164 4.29 5.05 7.91
N ILE A 165 4.83 3.93 7.43
CA ILE A 165 4.10 2.68 7.23
C ILE A 165 4.63 1.66 8.25
N GLU A 166 3.73 1.11 9.04
CA GLU A 166 4.01 0.02 9.98
C GLU A 166 3.18 -1.20 9.55
N HIS A 167 3.81 -2.17 8.92
CA HIS A 167 3.12 -3.37 8.43
C HIS A 167 2.65 -4.31 9.54
N ARG A 168 3.42 -4.44 10.62
CA ARG A 168 3.13 -5.29 11.79
C ARG A 168 2.91 -6.76 11.42
N TYR A 169 3.63 -7.28 10.44
CA TYR A 169 3.49 -8.64 9.92
C TYR A 169 3.68 -9.74 10.97
N ASP A 170 4.41 -9.45 12.04
CA ASP A 170 4.69 -10.35 13.16
C ASP A 170 3.70 -10.22 14.33
N SER A 171 2.70 -9.35 14.21
CA SER A 171 1.73 -9.11 15.30
C SER A 171 0.77 -10.29 15.53
N GLU A 172 0.60 -11.15 14.51
CA GLU A 172 -0.29 -12.30 14.55
C GLU A 172 0.50 -13.63 14.53
N PRO A 173 0.56 -14.38 15.64
CA PRO A 173 1.30 -15.63 15.70
C PRO A 173 0.86 -16.68 14.67
N ALA A 174 -0.43 -16.67 14.28
CA ALA A 174 -0.96 -17.57 13.27
C ALA A 174 -0.37 -17.29 11.88
N ASP A 175 -0.20 -16.01 11.52
CA ASP A 175 0.38 -15.59 10.25
C ASP A 175 1.86 -16.02 10.17
N VAL A 176 2.60 -15.82 11.26
CA VAL A 176 4.00 -16.26 11.37
C VAL A 176 4.12 -17.79 11.28
N ALA A 177 3.19 -18.53 11.90
CA ALA A 177 3.16 -19.99 11.82
C ALA A 177 2.90 -20.48 10.39
N ALA A 178 1.96 -19.85 9.67
CA ALA A 178 1.67 -20.17 8.27
C ALA A 178 2.90 -19.92 7.37
N LEU A 179 3.59 -18.79 7.54
CA LEU A 179 4.82 -18.51 6.80
C LEU A 179 5.95 -19.51 7.09
N ARG A 180 6.07 -20.00 8.34
CA ARG A 180 7.02 -21.06 8.69
C ARG A 180 6.69 -22.37 7.98
N GLN A 181 5.42 -22.76 7.92
CA GLN A 181 4.98 -23.96 7.21
C GLN A 181 5.25 -23.83 5.71
N GLY A 182 4.92 -22.69 5.11
CA GLY A 182 5.23 -22.40 3.71
C GLY A 182 6.74 -22.43 3.42
N SER A 183 7.56 -21.89 4.33
CA SER A 183 9.02 -21.96 4.22
C SER A 183 9.53 -23.40 4.28
N ALA A 184 9.01 -24.25 5.18
CA ALA A 184 9.36 -25.65 5.23
C ALA A 184 9.01 -26.40 3.93
N LEU A 185 7.82 -26.15 3.38
CA LEU A 185 7.40 -26.69 2.09
C LEU A 185 8.32 -26.21 0.95
N ALA A 186 8.72 -24.94 0.94
CA ALA A 186 9.65 -24.41 -0.05
C ALA A 186 11.02 -25.13 0.00
N HIS A 187 11.53 -25.40 1.20
CA HIS A 187 12.76 -26.19 1.37
C HIS A 187 12.61 -27.62 0.84
N GLU A 188 11.48 -28.29 1.11
CA GLU A 188 11.21 -29.63 0.62
C GLU A 188 11.16 -29.68 -0.92
N LEU A 189 10.42 -28.75 -1.54
CA LEU A 189 10.27 -28.68 -3.00
C LEU A 189 11.58 -28.39 -3.73
N CYS A 190 12.46 -27.57 -3.17
CA CYS A 190 13.74 -27.25 -3.78
C CYS A 190 14.78 -28.36 -3.68
N GLY A 191 14.60 -29.28 -2.75
CA GLY A 191 15.52 -30.40 -2.52
C GLY A 191 16.90 -29.98 -1.99
N ALA A 192 17.71 -30.97 -1.65
CA ALA A 192 19.00 -30.77 -0.97
C ALA A 192 20.09 -30.05 -1.81
N ALA A 193 19.92 -29.98 -3.13
CA ALA A 193 20.89 -29.30 -4.00
C ALA A 193 20.79 -27.77 -3.95
N THR A 194 19.62 -27.25 -3.56
CA THR A 194 19.39 -25.81 -3.44
C THR A 194 19.77 -25.35 -2.04
N ARG A 195 20.70 -24.40 -1.96
CA ARG A 195 20.98 -23.70 -0.71
C ARG A 195 20.02 -22.51 -0.60
N ILE A 196 19.22 -22.49 0.47
CA ILE A 196 18.28 -21.44 0.79
C ILE A 196 18.81 -20.71 2.01
N GLY A 197 18.98 -19.39 1.90
CA GLY A 197 19.43 -18.52 2.98
C GLY A 197 18.34 -18.18 3.99
N PRO A 198 18.65 -17.37 5.01
CA PRO A 198 17.69 -16.97 6.03
C PRO A 198 16.56 -16.13 5.44
N ALA A 199 15.36 -16.29 5.99
CA ALA A 199 14.20 -15.50 5.62
C ALA A 199 14.34 -14.04 6.08
N VAL A 200 13.98 -13.12 5.21
CA VAL A 200 13.89 -11.68 5.49
C VAL A 200 12.46 -11.24 5.21
N TRP A 201 11.91 -10.40 6.07
CA TRP A 201 10.60 -9.80 5.85
C TRP A 201 10.60 -8.92 4.61
N ALA A 202 9.60 -9.11 3.78
CA ALA A 202 9.30 -8.30 2.60
C ALA A 202 7.80 -8.07 2.49
N THR A 203 7.40 -7.32 1.48
CA THR A 203 6.02 -7.03 1.13
C THR A 203 5.77 -7.45 -0.30
N SER A 204 4.59 -8.00 -0.59
CA SER A 204 4.16 -8.23 -1.96
C SER A 204 3.68 -6.95 -2.68
N GLN A 205 3.75 -5.79 -2.01
CA GLN A 205 3.36 -4.47 -2.55
C GLN A 205 1.88 -4.36 -2.93
N HIS A 206 1.02 -5.07 -2.22
CA HIS A 206 -0.42 -5.07 -2.41
C HIS A 206 -1.17 -4.34 -1.29
N LEU A 207 -0.55 -3.34 -0.66
CA LEU A 207 -1.14 -2.62 0.46
C LEU A 207 -2.53 -2.10 0.10
N CYS A 208 -3.50 -2.37 0.97
CA CYS A 208 -4.89 -1.93 0.83
C CYS A 208 -5.51 -1.53 2.17
N GLY A 209 -6.75 -1.06 2.15
CA GLY A 209 -7.53 -0.81 3.37
C GLY A 209 -7.09 0.41 4.19
N SER A 210 -6.38 1.36 3.60
CA SER A 210 -5.99 2.60 4.28
C SER A 210 -7.10 3.66 4.34
N ALA A 211 -8.16 3.49 3.54
CA ALA A 211 -9.40 4.25 3.59
C ALA A 211 -10.59 3.30 3.36
N PRO A 212 -10.80 2.31 4.27
CA PRO A 212 -11.64 1.17 4.00
C PRO A 212 -13.11 1.55 3.79
N MET A 213 -13.75 0.79 2.90
CA MET A 213 -15.19 0.85 2.65
C MET A 213 -15.92 0.10 3.76
N GLY A 214 -17.07 0.62 4.16
CA GLY A 214 -17.97 -0.06 5.08
C GLY A 214 -19.34 0.59 5.17
N THR A 215 -20.25 -0.09 5.89
CA THR A 215 -21.57 0.39 6.20
C THR A 215 -21.53 1.50 7.26
N ASP A 216 -22.63 2.25 7.42
CA ASP A 216 -22.67 3.43 8.32
C ASP A 216 -22.36 3.10 9.78
N ASP A 217 -22.59 1.86 10.19
CA ASP A 217 -22.32 1.33 11.54
C ASP A 217 -20.90 0.77 11.70
N ASP A 218 -20.11 0.64 10.64
CA ASP A 218 -18.70 0.20 10.76
C ASP A 218 -17.80 1.39 11.18
N PRO A 219 -17.27 1.38 12.42
CA PRO A 219 -16.41 2.46 12.91
C PRO A 219 -15.05 2.52 12.19
N ARG A 220 -14.68 1.49 11.45
CA ARG A 220 -13.42 1.44 10.69
C ARG A 220 -13.56 2.07 9.31
N ALA A 221 -14.78 2.27 8.83
CA ALA A 221 -15.00 2.74 7.47
C ALA A 221 -14.67 4.24 7.33
N VAL A 222 -13.89 4.55 6.30
CA VAL A 222 -13.57 5.90 5.83
C VAL A 222 -14.51 6.32 4.70
N VAL A 223 -14.87 5.37 3.83
CA VAL A 223 -15.82 5.62 2.74
C VAL A 223 -17.05 4.73 2.87
N ASP A 224 -18.16 5.20 2.31
CA ASP A 224 -19.38 4.42 2.20
C ASP A 224 -19.30 3.36 1.05
N PRO A 225 -20.29 2.45 0.89
CA PRO A 225 -20.32 1.47 -0.19
C PRO A 225 -20.36 2.05 -1.62
N ARG A 226 -20.48 3.37 -1.76
CA ARG A 226 -20.37 4.10 -3.03
C ARG A 226 -19.04 4.85 -3.15
N CYS A 227 -18.05 4.50 -2.32
CA CYS A 227 -16.72 5.12 -2.26
C CYS A 227 -16.73 6.62 -1.89
N ARG A 228 -17.81 7.16 -1.34
CA ARG A 228 -17.86 8.56 -0.89
C ARG A 228 -17.20 8.68 0.48
N VAL A 229 -16.35 9.68 0.65
CA VAL A 229 -15.72 9.95 1.96
C VAL A 229 -16.81 10.43 2.95
N ARG A 230 -16.88 9.74 4.08
CA ARG A 230 -17.90 10.00 5.10
C ARG A 230 -17.83 11.42 5.66
N GLY A 231 -18.98 12.09 5.76
CA GLY A 231 -19.08 13.44 6.28
C GLY A 231 -18.52 14.53 5.37
N ILE A 232 -18.05 14.17 4.16
CA ILE A 232 -17.50 15.12 3.17
C ILE A 232 -18.27 15.00 1.86
N GLU A 233 -18.74 16.13 1.37
CA GLU A 233 -19.41 16.21 0.08
C GLU A 233 -18.41 16.33 -1.06
N ASN A 234 -18.78 15.83 -2.25
CA ASN A 234 -18.04 15.95 -3.50
C ASN A 234 -16.66 15.28 -3.50
N LEU A 235 -16.41 14.32 -2.59
CA LEU A 235 -15.13 13.60 -2.48
C LEU A 235 -15.34 12.09 -2.47
N TRP A 236 -14.60 11.39 -3.35
CA TRP A 236 -14.57 9.94 -3.44
C TRP A 236 -13.13 9.43 -3.36
N VAL A 237 -12.96 8.19 -2.91
CA VAL A 237 -11.72 7.44 -3.03
C VAL A 237 -12.03 6.14 -3.79
N ILE A 238 -11.35 5.92 -4.92
CA ILE A 238 -11.61 4.77 -5.80
C ILE A 238 -10.28 4.14 -6.22
N ASP A 239 -9.65 3.43 -5.32
CA ASP A 239 -8.41 2.67 -5.52
C ASP A 239 -8.26 1.57 -4.46
N GLY A 240 -7.10 0.92 -4.35
CA GLY A 240 -6.85 -0.15 -3.40
C GLY A 240 -7.02 0.25 -1.92
N SER A 241 -7.04 1.55 -1.58
CA SER A 241 -7.24 2.00 -0.21
C SER A 241 -8.62 1.65 0.35
N VAL A 242 -9.63 1.49 -0.51
CA VAL A 242 -11.01 1.23 -0.09
C VAL A 242 -11.31 -0.24 0.17
N LEU A 243 -10.45 -1.16 -0.26
CA LEU A 243 -10.65 -2.59 -0.02
C LEU A 243 -10.52 -2.89 1.48
N PRO A 244 -11.54 -3.46 2.14
CA PRO A 244 -11.53 -3.68 3.59
C PRO A 244 -10.58 -4.81 4.02
N SER A 245 -10.18 -5.65 3.08
CA SER A 245 -9.19 -6.72 3.25
C SER A 245 -8.53 -7.03 1.91
N ILE A 246 -7.33 -7.58 1.97
CA ILE A 246 -6.63 -8.14 0.83
C ILE A 246 -7.02 -9.59 0.63
#